data_97ba6ca10e3075ad9689fc6a975d74bf
#
_entry.id   97ba6ca10e3075ad9689fc6a975d74bf
#
_cell.length_a   1.000
_cell.length_b   1.000
_cell.length_c   1.000
_cell.angle_alpha   90.00
_cell.angle_beta   90.00
_cell.angle_gamma   90.00
#
_symmetry.space_group_name_H-M   'P 1'
#
loop_
_entity.id
_entity.type
_entity.pdbx_description
1 polymer ?
#
loop_
_entity_poly.entity_id
_entity_poly.type
_entity_poly.pdbx_seq_one_letter_code
_entity_poly.pdbx_strand_id
1 'polypeptide(L)' 'MTEVDLALASVPKVLLTVEEAAQALGLGRTYVWHLVMLNELRSFKLGRKRRIPVSALHEFCHTTLVHT' A
#
# COMPACT_ATOMS: atom_id res chain seq x y z
N MET A 1 -21.18 14.89 8.98
CA MET A 1 -20.26 13.82 8.58
C MET A 1 -21.00 12.81 7.73
N THR A 2 -20.48 12.48 6.57
CA THR A 2 -21.12 11.54 5.66
C THR A 2 -20.75 10.10 6.02
N GLU A 3 -21.48 9.14 5.43
CA GLU A 3 -21.15 7.73 5.63
C GLU A 3 -19.73 7.43 5.15
N VAL A 4 -19.32 8.07 4.04
CA VAL A 4 -17.96 7.89 3.51
C VAL A 4 -16.93 8.37 4.51
N ASP A 5 -17.17 9.53 5.14
CA ASP A 5 -16.25 10.06 6.13
C ASP A 5 -16.16 9.15 7.34
N LEU A 6 -17.28 8.58 7.77
CA LEU A 6 -17.30 7.66 8.89
C LEU A 6 -16.56 6.37 8.56
N ALA A 7 -16.76 5.86 7.34
CA ALA A 7 -16.07 4.66 6.88
C ALA A 7 -14.56 4.88 6.81
N LEU A 8 -14.14 6.03 6.30
CA LEU A 8 -12.72 6.37 6.22
C LEU A 8 -12.12 6.58 7.61
N ALA A 9 -12.93 7.11 8.55
CA ALA A 9 -12.45 7.31 9.92
C ALA A 9 -12.22 5.99 10.64
N SER A 10 -12.96 4.93 10.28
CA SER A 10 -12.80 3.63 10.91
C SER A 10 -11.63 2.84 10.29
N VAL A 11 -11.10 3.28 9.16
CA VAL A 11 -9.93 2.68 8.53
C VAL A 11 -8.76 3.63 8.75
N PRO A 12 -7.66 3.19 9.37
CA PRO A 12 -6.55 4.08 9.71
C PRO A 12 -6.05 4.90 8.53
N LYS A 13 -5.86 4.25 7.37
CA LYS A 13 -5.44 4.93 6.15
C LYS A 13 -5.84 4.13 4.94
N VAL A 14 -6.21 4.84 3.88
CA VAL A 14 -6.51 4.24 2.58
C VAL A 14 -5.27 4.26 1.69
N LEU A 15 -4.48 5.32 1.84
CA LEU A 15 -3.22 5.49 1.10
C LEU A 15 -2.07 5.48 2.08
N LEU A 16 -1.07 4.67 1.80
CA LEU A 16 0.06 4.47 2.70
C LEU A 16 1.33 5.06 2.10
N THR A 17 2.23 5.50 2.98
CA THR A 17 3.60 5.81 2.57
C THR A 17 4.34 4.50 2.36
N VAL A 18 5.53 4.58 1.76
CA VAL A 18 6.37 3.38 1.57
C VAL A 18 6.72 2.78 2.93
N GLU A 19 7.01 3.61 3.91
CA GLU A 19 7.34 3.15 5.25
C GLU A 19 6.17 2.45 5.92
N GLU A 20 4.97 3.00 5.76
CA GLU A 20 3.77 2.39 6.33
C GLU A 20 3.46 1.06 5.65
N ALA A 21 3.62 1.00 4.32
CA ALA A 21 3.41 -0.22 3.58
C ALA A 21 4.41 -1.31 3.99
N ALA A 22 5.68 -0.91 4.17
CA ALA A 22 6.71 -1.84 4.61
C ALA A 22 6.37 -2.41 5.98
N GLN A 23 5.93 -1.57 6.90
CA GLN A 23 5.54 -2.00 8.22
C GLN A 23 4.34 -2.95 8.17
N ALA A 24 3.35 -2.61 7.34
CA ALA A 24 2.16 -3.45 7.21
C ALA A 24 2.49 -4.82 6.62
N LEU A 25 3.44 -4.88 5.70
CA LEU A 25 3.85 -6.12 5.06
C LEU A 25 4.90 -6.89 5.88
N GLY A 26 5.48 -6.24 6.90
CA GLY A 26 6.55 -6.84 7.67
C GLY A 26 7.84 -6.96 6.88
N LEU A 27 8.06 -6.05 5.92
CA LEU A 27 9.24 -6.05 5.06
C LEU A 27 10.07 -4.80 5.30
N GLY A 28 11.32 -4.84 4.86
CA GLY A 28 12.18 -3.67 4.94
C GLY A 28 11.77 -2.60 3.94
N ARG A 29 12.04 -1.34 4.27
CA ARG A 29 11.70 -0.20 3.43
C ARG A 29 12.35 -0.30 2.05
N THR A 30 13.63 -0.67 2.02
CA THR A 30 14.37 -0.79 0.77
C THR A 30 13.75 -1.86 -0.13
N TYR A 31 13.34 -2.97 0.47
CA TYR A 31 12.70 -4.04 -0.27
C TYR A 31 11.39 -3.58 -0.90
N VAL A 32 10.59 -2.83 -0.14
CA VAL A 32 9.32 -2.31 -0.65
C VAL A 32 9.57 -1.32 -1.79
N TRP A 33 10.61 -0.50 -1.69
CA TRP A 33 10.97 0.40 -2.78
C TRP A 33 11.30 -0.37 -4.05
N HIS A 34 12.01 -1.51 -3.94
CA HIS A 34 12.28 -2.35 -5.09
C HIS A 34 11.01 -2.90 -5.70
N LEU A 35 10.06 -3.34 -4.88
CA LEU A 35 8.78 -3.83 -5.37
C LEU A 35 8.03 -2.75 -6.14
N VAL A 36 8.07 -1.52 -5.65
CA VAL A 36 7.44 -0.38 -6.31
C VAL A 36 8.11 -0.09 -7.64
N MET A 37 9.44 -0.07 -7.66
CA MET A 37 10.20 0.22 -8.88
C MET A 37 10.02 -0.85 -9.94
N LEU A 38 9.81 -2.09 -9.54
CA LEU A 38 9.59 -3.20 -10.46
C LEU A 38 8.13 -3.36 -10.86
N ASN A 39 7.27 -2.47 -10.36
CA ASN A 39 5.82 -2.52 -10.59
C ASN A 39 5.17 -3.81 -10.08
N GLU A 40 5.80 -4.48 -9.13
CA GLU A 40 5.22 -5.64 -8.47
C GLU A 40 4.26 -5.22 -7.37
N LEU A 41 4.46 -4.02 -6.83
CA LEU A 41 3.56 -3.41 -5.86
C LEU A 41 3.07 -2.11 -6.48
N ARG A 42 1.78 -2.05 -6.76
CA ARG A 42 1.19 -0.88 -7.42
C ARG A 42 1.23 0.34 -6.52
N SER A 43 1.62 1.47 -7.10
CA SER A 43 1.68 2.73 -6.41
C SER A 43 1.41 3.86 -7.39
N PHE A 44 1.24 5.07 -6.87
CA PHE A 44 1.07 6.24 -7.72
C PHE A 44 1.67 7.46 -7.04
N LYS A 45 1.91 8.51 -7.85
CA LYS A 45 2.44 9.76 -7.35
C LYS A 45 1.32 10.75 -7.11
N LEU A 46 1.32 11.34 -5.93
CA LEU A 46 0.46 12.46 -5.59
C LEU A 46 1.36 13.67 -5.43
N GLY A 47 1.44 14.50 -6.47
CA GLY A 47 2.41 15.57 -6.47
C GLY A 47 3.81 15.00 -6.48
N ARG A 48 4.58 15.29 -5.44
CA ARG A 48 5.95 14.80 -5.30
C ARG A 48 6.06 13.55 -4.44
N LYS A 49 4.94 13.12 -3.89
CA LYS A 49 4.95 12.02 -2.93
C LYS A 49 4.38 10.76 -3.56
N ARG A 50 4.99 9.63 -3.23
CA ARG A 50 4.49 8.33 -3.68
C ARG A 50 3.58 7.75 -2.61
N ARG A 51 2.46 7.19 -3.07
CA ARG A 51 1.49 6.58 -2.17
C ARG A 51 1.11 5.20 -2.68
N ILE A 52 0.86 4.30 -1.74
CA ILE A 52 0.50 2.91 -2.03
C ILE A 52 -0.90 2.69 -1.48
N PRO A 53 -1.89 2.41 -2.35
CA PRO A 53 -3.24 2.15 -1.84
C PRO A 53 -3.27 0.82 -1.10
N VAL A 54 -4.10 0.74 -0.05
CA VAL A 54 -4.22 -0.48 0.73
C VAL A 54 -4.61 -1.66 -0.17
N SER A 55 -5.44 -1.41 -1.19
CA SER A 55 -5.83 -2.46 -2.13
C SER A 55 -4.62 -3.07 -2.84
N ALA A 56 -3.57 -2.29 -3.08
CA ALA A 56 -2.36 -2.81 -3.72
C ALA A 56 -1.64 -3.80 -2.81
N LEU A 57 -1.69 -3.58 -1.50
CA LEU A 57 -1.11 -4.53 -0.55
C LEU A 57 -1.86 -5.86 -0.59
N HIS A 58 -3.18 -5.80 -0.66
CA HIS A 58 -3.99 -7.00 -0.75
C HIS A 58 -3.72 -7.76 -2.05
N GLU A 59 -3.63 -7.04 -3.17
CA GLU A 59 -3.31 -7.65 -4.46
C GLU A 59 -1.94 -8.33 -4.41
N PHE A 60 -0.95 -7.63 -3.85
CA PHE A 60 0.40 -8.18 -3.77
C PHE A 60 0.43 -9.45 -2.92
N CYS A 61 -0.21 -9.42 -1.76
CA CYS A 61 -0.26 -10.58 -0.88
C CYS A 61 -0.98 -11.74 -1.54
N HIS A 62 -2.11 -11.47 -2.19
CA HIS A 62 -2.87 -12.51 -2.86
C HIS A 62 -2.07 -13.17 -3.97
N THR A 63 -1.45 -12.36 -4.83
CA THR A 63 -0.65 -12.86 -5.94
C THR A 63 0.54 -13.68 -5.44
N THR A 64 1.22 -13.18 -4.42
CA THR A 64 2.39 -13.86 -3.86
C THR A 64 1.99 -15.21 -3.26
N LEU A 65 0.88 -15.25 -2.53
CA LEU A 65 0.42 -16.49 -1.92
C LEU A 65 -0.04 -17.51 -2.97
N VAL A 66 -0.66 -17.04 -4.05
CA VAL A 66 -1.13 -17.91 -5.11
C VAL A 66 0.03 -18.54 -5.87
N HIS A 67 1.14 -17.82 -5.99
CA HIS A 67 2.30 -18.31 -6.73
C HIS A 67 3.29 -19.11 -5.88
N THR A 68 3.04 -19.18 -4.60
CA THR A 68 3.83 -20.08 -3.74
C THR A 68 3.08 -21.36 -3.52
#